data_bcb2f1e5ce49c08e976cf5e53551d580
#
_entry.id   bcb2f1e5ce49c08e976cf5e53551d580
#
_cell.length_a   1.000
_cell.length_b   1.000
_cell.length_c   1.000
_cell.angle_alpha   90.00
_cell.angle_beta   90.00
_cell.angle_gamma   90.00
#
_symmetry.space_group_name_H-M   'P 1'
#
loop_
_entity.id
_entity.type
_entity.pdbx_description
1 polymer ?
#
loop_
_entity_poly.entity_id
_entity_poly.type
_entity_poly.pdbx_seq_one_letter_code
_entity_poly.pdbx_strand_id
1 'polypeptide(L)'
;MGSIEHASAVIAELDRTLSAISPQEAERLAKLILGATRVFVAGAGRSGLAMKAFAMRLMHMDLTAYVVGETVTPSLKADDALVIGSGSGATASLVAMAEKAKTLGANIALVTIFPDSRIGRLADATVRIPASTPKADGGKGQFASVQPMGSLFEQTLLIFLDIVVMRLMERKAIDASTMFERHANLE
;
A
#
# COMPACT_ATOMS: atom_id res chain seq x y z
N MET A 1 29.20 -3.29 -13.50
CA MET A 1 28.53 -2.17 -12.84
C MET A 1 28.95 -2.15 -11.38
N GLY A 2 29.47 -1.04 -10.89
CA GLY A 2 29.86 -0.90 -9.47
C GLY A 2 28.62 -0.72 -8.57
N SER A 3 28.77 -0.92 -7.25
CA SER A 3 27.64 -0.79 -6.27
C SER A 3 26.99 0.59 -6.29
N ILE A 4 27.75 1.65 -6.54
CA ILE A 4 27.25 3.04 -6.64
C ILE A 4 26.40 3.25 -7.89
N GLU A 5 26.75 2.64 -9.02
CA GLU A 5 25.97 2.69 -10.27
C GLU A 5 24.60 2.02 -10.12
N HIS A 6 24.53 0.89 -9.42
CA HIS A 6 23.25 0.24 -9.09
C HIS A 6 22.36 1.14 -8.19
N ALA A 7 22.94 1.78 -7.16
CA ALA A 7 22.20 2.67 -6.29
C ALA A 7 21.58 3.85 -7.06
N SER A 8 22.36 4.50 -7.91
CA SER A 8 21.87 5.61 -8.74
C SER A 8 20.75 5.18 -9.69
N ALA A 9 20.86 4.00 -10.30
CA ALA A 9 19.83 3.46 -11.18
C ALA A 9 18.52 3.18 -10.42
N VAL A 10 18.61 2.55 -9.23
CA VAL A 10 17.45 2.26 -8.38
C VAL A 10 16.75 3.55 -7.94
N ILE A 11 17.51 4.56 -7.49
CA ILE A 11 16.95 5.85 -7.07
C ILE A 11 16.24 6.54 -8.24
N ALA A 12 16.83 6.54 -9.44
CA ALA A 12 16.20 7.13 -10.61
C ALA A 12 14.90 6.42 -11.03
N GLU A 13 14.84 5.09 -10.88
CA GLU A 13 13.61 4.34 -11.12
C GLU A 13 12.52 4.68 -10.11
N LEU A 14 12.87 4.78 -8.83
CA LEU A 14 11.93 5.14 -7.76
C LEU A 14 11.39 6.56 -7.98
N ASP A 15 12.24 7.54 -8.24
CA ASP A 15 11.86 8.93 -8.50
C ASP A 15 10.87 9.02 -9.67
N ARG A 16 11.21 8.41 -10.81
CA ARG A 16 10.33 8.36 -11.99
C ARG A 16 8.97 7.71 -11.68
N THR A 17 8.97 6.61 -10.93
CA THR A 17 7.76 5.85 -10.63
C THR A 17 6.88 6.58 -9.63
N LEU A 18 7.46 7.14 -8.57
CA LEU A 18 6.73 7.95 -7.57
C LEU A 18 6.13 9.21 -8.19
N SER A 19 6.91 9.92 -9.03
CA SER A 19 6.46 11.14 -9.73
C SER A 19 5.31 10.89 -10.70
N ALA A 20 5.12 9.66 -11.15
CA ALA A 20 4.03 9.28 -12.07
C ALA A 20 2.76 8.77 -11.35
N ILE A 21 2.75 8.72 -10.01
CA ILE A 21 1.54 8.37 -9.25
C ILE A 21 0.58 9.57 -9.23
N SER A 22 -0.70 9.32 -9.48
CA SER A 22 -1.74 10.36 -9.48
C SER A 22 -1.98 10.93 -8.07
N PRO A 23 -1.81 12.25 -7.87
CA PRO A 23 -2.13 12.89 -6.59
C PRO A 23 -3.61 12.72 -6.20
N GLN A 24 -4.51 12.65 -7.19
CA GLN A 24 -5.95 12.47 -6.96
C GLN A 24 -6.27 11.06 -6.45
N GLU A 25 -5.52 10.04 -6.90
CA GLU A 25 -5.66 8.67 -6.40
C GLU A 25 -5.15 8.56 -4.97
N ALA A 26 -3.99 9.16 -4.66
CA ALA A 26 -3.44 9.23 -3.31
C ALA A 26 -4.42 9.94 -2.34
N GLU A 27 -5.06 11.00 -2.81
CA GLU A 27 -6.04 11.75 -2.04
C GLU A 27 -7.31 10.94 -1.73
N ARG A 28 -7.80 10.15 -2.72
CA ARG A 28 -8.94 9.24 -2.51
C ARG A 28 -8.61 8.16 -1.47
N LEU A 29 -7.40 7.58 -1.53
CA LEU A 29 -6.92 6.62 -0.54
C LEU A 29 -6.89 7.24 0.86
N ALA A 30 -6.30 8.42 1.01
CA ALA A 30 -6.23 9.11 2.30
C ALA A 30 -7.62 9.41 2.88
N LYS A 31 -8.57 9.86 2.06
CA LYS A 31 -9.96 10.10 2.48
C LYS A 31 -10.66 8.81 2.94
N LEU A 32 -10.47 7.71 2.20
CA LEU A 32 -11.05 6.42 2.55
C LEU A 32 -10.52 5.94 3.91
N ILE A 33 -9.22 6.08 4.16
CA ILE A 33 -8.59 5.71 5.43
C ILE A 33 -9.13 6.55 6.59
N LEU A 34 -9.22 7.87 6.43
CA LEU A 34 -9.72 8.76 7.47
C LEU A 34 -11.22 8.62 7.75
N GLY A 35 -11.99 8.15 6.79
CA GLY A 35 -13.42 7.90 6.92
C GLY A 35 -13.77 6.54 7.54
N ALA A 36 -12.80 5.65 7.72
CA ALA A 36 -13.02 4.32 8.27
C ALA A 36 -12.91 4.30 9.79
N THR A 37 -13.73 3.48 10.45
CA THR A 37 -13.63 3.22 11.88
C THR A 37 -12.35 2.46 12.22
N ARG A 38 -11.99 1.47 11.41
CA ARG A 38 -10.77 0.68 11.54
C ARG A 38 -10.20 0.40 10.15
N VAL A 39 -8.87 0.28 10.07
CA VAL A 39 -8.16 -0.02 8.83
C VAL A 39 -7.54 -1.40 8.92
N PHE A 40 -7.91 -2.28 8.00
CA PHE A 40 -7.30 -3.59 7.83
C PHE A 40 -6.35 -3.53 6.64
N VAL A 41 -5.14 -4.01 6.79
CA VAL A 41 -4.17 -4.04 5.70
C VAL A 41 -3.88 -5.48 5.28
N ALA A 42 -3.72 -5.71 3.98
CA ALA A 42 -3.37 -7.00 3.43
C ALA A 42 -2.38 -6.89 2.27
N GLY A 43 -1.51 -7.89 2.14
CA GLY A 43 -0.55 -8.03 1.07
C GLY A 43 0.14 -9.38 1.15
N ALA A 44 0.78 -9.81 0.06
CA ALA A 44 1.52 -11.07 0.02
C ALA A 44 3.02 -10.81 -0.21
N GLY A 45 3.87 -11.66 0.37
CA GLY A 45 5.33 -11.55 0.21
C GLY A 45 5.86 -10.19 0.66
N ARG A 46 6.78 -9.60 -0.11
CA ARG A 46 7.40 -8.30 0.20
C ARG A 46 6.39 -7.14 0.22
N SER A 47 5.37 -7.18 -0.64
CA SER A 47 4.24 -6.21 -0.54
C SER A 47 3.51 -6.33 0.80
N GLY A 48 3.36 -7.55 1.35
CA GLY A 48 2.80 -7.76 2.70
C GLY A 48 3.66 -7.14 3.80
N LEU A 49 4.99 -7.18 3.67
CA LEU A 49 5.89 -6.50 4.62
C LEU A 49 5.72 -4.97 4.57
N ALA A 50 5.58 -4.38 3.38
CA ALA A 50 5.29 -2.96 3.23
C ALA A 50 3.94 -2.59 3.86
N MET A 51 2.91 -3.43 3.68
CA MET A 51 1.59 -3.23 4.31
C MET A 51 1.66 -3.32 5.84
N LYS A 52 2.47 -4.20 6.41
CA LYS A 52 2.71 -4.28 7.86
C LYS A 52 3.39 -3.01 8.39
N ALA A 53 4.42 -2.52 7.69
CA ALA A 53 5.06 -1.24 8.02
C ALA A 53 4.05 -0.09 8.01
N PHE A 54 3.15 -0.06 7.03
CA PHE A 54 2.08 0.92 6.95
C PHE A 54 1.10 0.84 8.13
N ALA A 55 0.64 -0.38 8.49
CA ALA A 55 -0.23 -0.59 9.66
C ALA A 55 0.40 -0.04 10.94
N MET A 56 1.70 -0.26 11.15
CA MET A 56 2.44 0.28 12.29
C MET A 56 2.39 1.82 12.29
N ARG A 57 2.59 2.49 11.15
CA ARG A 57 2.49 3.95 11.07
C ARG A 57 1.07 4.47 11.35
N LEU A 58 0.04 3.78 10.86
CA LEU A 58 -1.34 4.13 11.17
C LEU A 58 -1.61 4.04 12.69
N MET A 59 -1.11 3.00 13.35
CA MET A 59 -1.21 2.85 14.81
C MET A 59 -0.50 4.00 15.54
N HIS A 60 0.70 4.41 15.11
CA HIS A 60 1.39 5.56 15.69
C HIS A 60 0.58 6.86 15.55
N MET A 61 -0.28 6.97 14.54
CA MET A 61 -1.16 8.11 14.30
C MET A 61 -2.51 8.04 15.05
N ASP A 62 -2.66 7.12 15.99
CA ASP A 62 -3.92 6.88 16.70
C ASP A 62 -5.07 6.40 15.77
N LEU A 63 -4.73 5.71 14.71
CA LEU A 63 -5.69 5.01 13.90
C LEU A 63 -5.70 3.53 14.28
N THR A 64 -6.89 2.98 14.48
CA THR A 64 -7.03 1.55 14.76
C THR A 64 -6.71 0.75 13.51
N ALA A 65 -5.56 0.10 13.47
CA ALA A 65 -5.06 -0.65 12.32
C ALA A 65 -4.79 -2.13 12.67
N TYR A 66 -5.12 -3.01 11.74
CA TYR A 66 -4.90 -4.45 11.85
C TYR A 66 -4.26 -5.02 10.59
N VAL A 67 -3.43 -6.04 10.76
CA VAL A 67 -2.88 -6.81 9.64
C VAL A 67 -3.69 -8.09 9.48
N VAL A 68 -4.28 -8.30 8.32
CA VAL A 68 -5.07 -9.51 8.05
C VAL A 68 -4.19 -10.75 8.15
N GLY A 69 -4.63 -11.72 8.94
CA GLY A 69 -3.91 -12.97 9.17
C GLY A 69 -3.09 -12.99 10.46
N GLU A 70 -2.99 -11.90 11.22
CA GLU A 70 -2.41 -11.93 12.56
C GLU A 70 -3.42 -12.43 13.59
N THR A 71 -2.92 -13.08 14.64
CA THR A 71 -3.72 -13.80 15.64
C THR A 71 -4.78 -12.93 16.31
N VAL A 72 -4.51 -11.65 16.51
CA VAL A 72 -5.40 -10.69 17.18
C VAL A 72 -6.27 -9.87 16.23
N THR A 73 -6.29 -10.23 14.94
CA THR A 73 -7.11 -9.52 13.95
C THR A 73 -8.59 -9.78 14.18
N PRO A 74 -9.42 -8.77 14.49
CA PRO A 74 -10.85 -8.94 14.68
C PRO A 74 -11.61 -9.10 13.36
N SER A 75 -12.92 -9.36 13.44
CA SER A 75 -13.79 -9.40 12.26
C SER A 75 -13.96 -8.03 11.62
N LEU A 76 -13.88 -7.97 10.28
CA LEU A 76 -14.16 -6.79 9.46
C LEU A 76 -15.67 -6.47 9.47
N LYS A 77 -16.01 -5.17 9.52
CA LYS A 77 -17.39 -4.64 9.48
C LYS A 77 -17.58 -3.65 8.33
N ALA A 78 -18.81 -3.24 8.09
CA ALA A 78 -19.17 -2.36 6.99
C ALA A 78 -18.57 -0.94 7.08
N ASP A 79 -18.30 -0.45 8.28
CA ASP A 79 -17.69 0.87 8.55
C ASP A 79 -16.15 0.84 8.58
N ASP A 80 -15.56 -0.31 8.29
CA ASP A 80 -14.11 -0.51 8.21
C ASP A 80 -13.60 -0.33 6.77
N ALA A 81 -12.27 -0.21 6.64
CA ALA A 81 -11.57 -0.23 5.37
C ALA A 81 -10.61 -1.42 5.26
N LEU A 82 -10.57 -2.08 4.12
CA LEU A 82 -9.55 -3.05 3.73
C LEU A 82 -8.62 -2.42 2.69
N VAL A 83 -7.37 -2.15 3.07
CA VAL A 83 -6.34 -1.62 2.16
C VAL A 83 -5.42 -2.75 1.71
N ILE A 84 -5.36 -3.00 0.42
CA ILE A 84 -4.59 -4.09 -0.18
C ILE A 84 -3.42 -3.54 -0.98
N GLY A 85 -2.20 -4.03 -0.71
CA GLY A 85 -1.01 -3.81 -1.54
C GLY A 85 -0.72 -5.05 -2.39
N SER A 86 -0.95 -4.97 -3.71
CA SER A 86 -0.77 -6.11 -4.62
C SER A 86 -0.38 -5.67 -6.02
N GLY A 87 0.87 -5.93 -6.44
CA GLY A 87 1.32 -5.58 -7.79
C GLY A 87 0.44 -6.14 -8.89
N SER A 88 0.02 -7.40 -8.80
CA SER A 88 -0.85 -8.04 -9.79
C SER A 88 -2.33 -7.71 -9.62
N GLY A 89 -2.77 -7.33 -8.42
CA GLY A 89 -4.19 -7.19 -8.08
C GLY A 89 -5.02 -8.47 -8.28
N ALA A 90 -4.38 -9.64 -8.37
CA ALA A 90 -5.01 -10.91 -8.72
C ALA A 90 -4.53 -12.11 -7.88
N THR A 91 -3.76 -11.89 -6.82
CA THR A 91 -3.34 -12.96 -5.90
C THR A 91 -4.58 -13.60 -5.25
N ALA A 92 -4.74 -14.92 -5.40
CA ALA A 92 -5.98 -15.62 -5.07
C ALA A 92 -6.47 -15.38 -3.64
N SER A 93 -5.58 -15.44 -2.64
CA SER A 93 -5.93 -15.16 -1.24
C SER A 93 -6.42 -13.72 -1.03
N LEU A 94 -5.77 -12.73 -1.66
CA LEU A 94 -6.15 -11.32 -1.57
C LEU A 94 -7.47 -11.03 -2.31
N VAL A 95 -7.73 -11.73 -3.42
CA VAL A 95 -9.02 -11.67 -4.13
C VAL A 95 -10.14 -12.17 -3.22
N ALA A 96 -9.97 -13.33 -2.58
CA ALA A 96 -10.97 -13.87 -1.65
C ALA A 96 -11.24 -12.91 -0.47
N MET A 97 -10.21 -12.25 0.06
CA MET A 97 -10.35 -11.22 1.10
C MET A 97 -11.18 -10.02 0.59
N ALA A 98 -10.89 -9.53 -0.62
CA ALA A 98 -11.62 -8.42 -1.23
C ALA A 98 -13.09 -8.77 -1.51
N GLU A 99 -13.37 -9.95 -2.05
CA GLU A 99 -14.72 -10.46 -2.28
C GLU A 99 -15.51 -10.56 -0.96
N LYS A 100 -14.87 -11.07 0.10
CA LYS A 100 -15.48 -11.13 1.43
C LYS A 100 -15.74 -9.74 2.01
N ALA A 101 -14.77 -8.81 1.91
CA ALA A 101 -14.94 -7.43 2.36
C ALA A 101 -16.11 -6.74 1.63
N LYS A 102 -16.23 -6.93 0.31
CA LYS A 102 -17.36 -6.39 -0.48
C LYS A 102 -18.70 -6.93 -0.01
N THR A 103 -18.77 -8.24 0.27
CA THR A 103 -20.00 -8.88 0.82
C THR A 103 -20.39 -8.30 2.19
N LEU A 104 -19.43 -7.89 3.00
CA LEU A 104 -19.65 -7.29 4.31
C LEU A 104 -19.97 -5.79 4.25
N GLY A 105 -19.90 -5.18 3.05
CA GLY A 105 -20.14 -3.75 2.84
C GLY A 105 -18.97 -2.85 3.26
N ALA A 106 -17.79 -3.41 3.55
CA ALA A 106 -16.60 -2.64 3.91
C ALA A 106 -16.00 -1.93 2.69
N ASN A 107 -15.36 -0.78 2.92
CA ASN A 107 -14.64 -0.06 1.88
C ASN A 107 -13.34 -0.77 1.51
N ILE A 108 -13.03 -0.85 0.22
CA ILE A 108 -11.85 -1.53 -0.30
C ILE A 108 -10.96 -0.51 -1.02
N ALA A 109 -9.69 -0.46 -0.64
CA ALA A 109 -8.66 0.27 -1.37
C ALA A 109 -7.60 -0.69 -1.90
N LEU A 110 -7.12 -0.43 -3.12
CA LEU A 110 -6.06 -1.21 -3.76
C LEU A 110 -4.92 -0.31 -4.22
N VAL A 111 -3.68 -0.66 -3.86
CA VAL A 111 -2.46 -0.10 -4.45
C VAL A 111 -1.85 -1.18 -5.35
N THR A 112 -1.74 -0.92 -6.67
CA THR A 112 -1.44 -1.95 -7.67
C THR A 112 -0.76 -1.38 -8.92
N ILE A 113 -0.20 -2.28 -9.75
CA ILE A 113 0.23 -1.95 -11.11
C ILE A 113 -0.97 -1.98 -12.08
N PHE A 114 -1.97 -2.86 -11.82
CA PHE A 114 -3.08 -3.15 -12.72
C PHE A 114 -4.43 -2.75 -12.11
N PRO A 115 -4.88 -1.50 -12.33
CA PRO A 115 -6.16 -1.01 -11.79
C PRO A 115 -7.36 -1.85 -12.22
N ASP A 116 -7.36 -2.41 -13.44
CA ASP A 116 -8.45 -3.23 -13.99
C ASP A 116 -8.39 -4.71 -13.56
N SER A 117 -7.56 -5.05 -12.57
CA SER A 117 -7.41 -6.39 -12.02
C SER A 117 -8.67 -6.87 -11.29
N ARG A 118 -8.71 -8.16 -10.89
CA ARG A 118 -9.84 -8.72 -10.15
C ARG A 118 -10.16 -7.93 -8.87
N ILE A 119 -9.13 -7.56 -8.09
CA ILE A 119 -9.34 -6.74 -6.88
C ILE A 119 -9.70 -5.30 -7.27
N GLY A 120 -9.09 -4.74 -8.31
CA GLY A 120 -9.35 -3.38 -8.76
C GLY A 120 -10.82 -3.12 -9.12
N ARG A 121 -11.50 -4.12 -9.72
CA ARG A 121 -12.93 -4.05 -10.03
C ARG A 121 -13.85 -4.10 -8.79
N LEU A 122 -13.32 -4.53 -7.64
CA LEU A 122 -14.05 -4.56 -6.36
C LEU A 122 -13.76 -3.32 -5.51
N ALA A 123 -12.65 -2.63 -5.78
CA ALA A 123 -12.13 -1.55 -4.98
C ALA A 123 -12.95 -0.26 -5.16
N ASP A 124 -13.17 0.44 -4.05
CA ASP A 124 -13.82 1.76 -4.01
C ASP A 124 -12.80 2.89 -4.25
N ALA A 125 -11.51 2.61 -3.98
CA ALA A 125 -10.38 3.47 -4.33
C ALA A 125 -9.22 2.63 -4.86
N THR A 126 -8.62 3.06 -5.97
CA THR A 126 -7.44 2.42 -6.54
C THR A 126 -6.35 3.44 -6.75
N VAL A 127 -5.12 3.08 -6.40
CA VAL A 127 -3.90 3.82 -6.69
C VAL A 127 -3.05 2.98 -7.63
N ARG A 128 -2.73 3.54 -8.80
CA ARG A 128 -1.84 2.91 -9.75
C ARG A 128 -0.39 3.30 -9.45
N ILE A 129 0.45 2.30 -9.19
CA ILE A 129 1.92 2.43 -9.23
C ILE A 129 2.39 1.95 -10.60
N PRO A 130 2.87 2.84 -11.49
CA PRO A 130 3.28 2.47 -12.84
C PRO A 130 4.67 1.81 -12.82
N ALA A 131 4.72 0.51 -12.51
CA ALA A 131 5.94 -0.29 -12.49
C ALA A 131 5.81 -1.47 -13.46
N SER A 132 6.92 -1.90 -14.06
CA SER A 132 6.96 -3.13 -14.85
C SER A 132 7.06 -4.36 -13.94
N THR A 133 6.56 -5.49 -14.44
CA THR A 133 6.76 -6.79 -13.81
C THR A 133 7.05 -7.85 -14.88
N PRO A 134 7.84 -8.89 -14.58
CA PRO A 134 8.05 -10.00 -15.52
C PRO A 134 6.75 -10.70 -15.95
N LYS A 135 5.68 -10.56 -15.17
CA LYS A 135 4.37 -11.17 -15.43
C LYS A 135 3.52 -10.42 -16.45
N ALA A 136 3.79 -9.13 -16.68
CA ALA A 136 2.95 -8.28 -17.52
C ALA A 136 3.48 -8.17 -18.95
N ASP A 137 4.73 -7.78 -19.09
CA ASP A 137 5.35 -7.38 -20.36
C ASP A 137 6.77 -7.93 -20.56
N GLY A 138 7.11 -8.97 -19.78
CA GLY A 138 8.47 -9.52 -19.77
C GLY A 138 9.52 -8.54 -19.24
N GLY A 139 9.07 -7.50 -18.49
CA GLY A 139 9.96 -6.47 -17.95
C GLY A 139 10.37 -5.41 -18.98
N LYS A 140 9.70 -5.34 -20.13
CA LYS A 140 9.93 -4.35 -21.20
C LYS A 140 8.86 -3.27 -21.12
N GLY A 141 9.21 -2.03 -21.39
CA GLY A 141 8.25 -0.91 -21.40
C GLY A 141 8.80 0.36 -20.77
N GLN A 142 7.96 1.39 -20.69
CA GLN A 142 8.34 2.72 -20.18
C GLN A 142 8.87 2.68 -18.73
N PHE A 143 8.40 1.73 -17.94
CA PHE A 143 8.80 1.52 -16.54
C PHE A 143 9.64 0.24 -16.36
N ALA A 144 10.39 -0.15 -17.39
CA ALA A 144 11.37 -1.23 -17.27
C ALA A 144 12.32 -0.96 -16.09
N SER A 145 12.69 -2.03 -15.38
CA SER A 145 13.52 -1.94 -14.17
C SER A 145 14.78 -2.78 -14.32
N VAL A 146 15.89 -2.28 -13.80
CA VAL A 146 17.13 -3.05 -13.62
C VAL A 146 17.04 -3.97 -12.40
N GLN A 147 16.03 -3.80 -11.58
CA GLN A 147 15.83 -4.54 -10.34
C GLN A 147 15.12 -5.87 -10.61
N PRO A 148 15.41 -6.93 -9.83
CA PRO A 148 14.80 -8.23 -10.02
C PRO A 148 13.33 -8.27 -9.60
N MET A 149 12.53 -9.12 -10.25
CA MET A 149 11.17 -9.48 -9.86
C MET A 149 10.21 -8.28 -9.82
N GLY A 150 9.54 -8.05 -8.71
CA GLY A 150 8.65 -6.92 -8.44
C GLY A 150 9.26 -5.84 -7.56
N SER A 151 10.59 -5.81 -7.42
CA SER A 151 11.27 -4.93 -6.46
C SER A 151 10.92 -3.45 -6.64
N LEU A 152 10.83 -2.96 -7.87
CA LEU A 152 10.43 -1.58 -8.14
C LEU A 152 9.04 -1.26 -7.56
N PHE A 153 8.06 -2.13 -7.80
CA PHE A 153 6.72 -1.97 -7.23
C PHE A 153 6.75 -2.01 -5.70
N GLU A 154 7.44 -3.00 -5.12
CA GLU A 154 7.47 -3.25 -3.68
C GLU A 154 8.13 -2.11 -2.90
N GLN A 155 9.21 -1.55 -3.41
CA GLN A 155 9.90 -0.39 -2.83
C GLN A 155 9.07 0.88 -3.02
N THR A 156 8.51 1.10 -4.21
CA THR A 156 7.62 2.24 -4.47
C THR A 156 6.39 2.18 -3.58
N LEU A 157 5.82 0.99 -3.36
CA LEU A 157 4.68 0.79 -2.45
C LEU A 157 5.03 1.26 -1.03
N LEU A 158 6.18 0.85 -0.49
CA LEU A 158 6.60 1.25 0.85
C LEU A 158 6.75 2.78 0.96
N ILE A 159 7.51 3.39 0.04
CA ILE A 159 7.74 4.84 0.06
C ILE A 159 6.44 5.62 -0.18
N PHE A 160 5.59 5.17 -1.10
CA PHE A 160 4.29 5.78 -1.36
C PHE A 160 3.39 5.74 -0.12
N LEU A 161 3.35 4.63 0.62
CA LEU A 161 2.57 4.52 1.84
C LEU A 161 3.11 5.45 2.94
N ASP A 162 4.42 5.68 3.03
CA ASP A 162 5.00 6.69 3.92
C ASP A 162 4.60 8.12 3.50
N ILE A 163 4.51 8.40 2.20
CA ILE A 163 3.97 9.67 1.69
C ILE A 163 2.48 9.82 2.06
N VAL A 164 1.70 8.75 1.98
CA VAL A 164 0.30 8.76 2.47
C VAL A 164 0.25 9.06 3.96
N VAL A 165 1.13 8.47 4.78
CA VAL A 165 1.25 8.78 6.22
C VAL A 165 1.49 10.28 6.44
N MET A 166 2.43 10.90 5.72
CA MET A 166 2.68 12.35 5.82
C MET A 166 1.42 13.17 5.50
N ARG A 167 0.67 12.79 4.48
CA ARG A 167 -0.62 13.42 4.13
C ARG A 167 -1.66 13.27 5.23
N LEU A 168 -1.75 12.09 5.84
CA LEU A 168 -2.65 11.84 6.96
C LEU A 168 -2.25 12.66 8.20
N MET A 169 -0.95 12.80 8.49
CA MET A 169 -0.42 13.65 9.56
C MET A 169 -0.87 15.11 9.37
N GLU A 170 -0.68 15.67 8.17
CA GLU A 170 -1.14 17.02 7.83
C GLU A 170 -2.63 17.21 8.12
N ARG A 171 -3.47 16.24 7.71
CA ARG A 171 -4.93 16.31 7.88
C ARG A 171 -5.40 16.15 9.33
N LYS A 172 -4.68 15.38 10.13
CA LYS A 172 -4.96 15.17 11.54
C LYS A 172 -4.27 16.21 12.44
N ALA A 173 -3.45 17.10 11.87
CA ALA A 173 -2.59 18.03 12.61
C ALA A 173 -1.71 17.32 13.66
N ILE A 174 -1.13 16.19 13.28
CA ILE A 174 -0.24 15.37 14.11
C ILE A 174 1.20 15.59 13.63
N ASP A 175 2.12 15.75 14.56
CA ASP A 175 3.56 15.84 14.30
C ASP A 175 4.30 14.53 14.64
N ALA A 176 5.58 14.49 14.34
CA ALA A 176 6.43 13.32 14.59
C ALA A 176 6.61 13.04 16.10
N SER A 177 6.56 14.06 16.96
CA SER A 177 6.69 13.88 18.41
C SER A 177 5.47 13.16 18.97
N THR A 178 4.28 13.54 18.56
CA THR A 178 3.02 12.85 18.92
C THR A 178 3.01 11.39 18.48
N MET A 179 3.55 11.09 17.29
CA MET A 179 3.69 9.70 16.82
C MET A 179 4.69 8.92 17.67
N PHE A 180 5.78 9.57 18.11
CA PHE A 180 6.82 8.92 18.93
C PHE A 180 6.31 8.49 20.30
N GLU A 181 5.37 9.20 20.91
CA GLU A 181 4.74 8.83 22.19
C GLU A 181 4.05 7.46 22.13
N ARG A 182 3.70 6.98 20.94
CA ARG A 182 3.07 5.68 20.68
C ARG A 182 4.04 4.61 20.17
N HIS A 183 5.34 4.92 20.16
CA HIS A 183 6.36 3.93 19.81
C HIS A 183 6.40 2.81 20.85
N ALA A 184 6.69 1.60 20.40
CA ALA A 184 6.83 0.45 21.29
C ALA A 184 7.88 0.73 22.40
N ASN A 185 7.57 0.32 23.62
CA ASN A 185 8.39 0.58 24.82
C ASN A 185 8.77 -0.71 25.59
N LEU A 186 8.55 -1.86 24.96
CA LEU A 186 8.88 -3.18 25.54
C LEU A 186 10.11 -3.82 24.87
N GLU A 187 10.85 -3.10 24.05
CA GLU A 187 12.07 -3.54 23.37
C GLU A 187 13.30 -2.76 23.87
#